data_43fc58791a1288081f7036c452f3be9b
#
_entry.id   43fc58791a1288081f7036c452f3be9b
#
_cell.length_a   1.000
_cell.length_b   1.000
_cell.length_c   1.000
_cell.angle_alpha   90.00
_cell.angle_beta   90.00
_cell.angle_gamma   90.00
#
_symmetry.space_group_name_H-M   'P 1'
#
loop_
_entity.id
_entity.type
_entity.pdbx_description
1 polymer ?
#
loop_
_entity_poly.entity_id
_entity_poly.type
_entity_poly.pdbx_seq_one_letter_code
_entity_poly.pdbx_strand_id
1 'polypeptide(L)'
;MRVSTLEALETGHALTEKENSIFVNPQHRFQEVLGIGGAITDSSAQTFARLPKRAQRELLTAYYDPQKGIGYTLARTTIHSSDFSSASYTYIKEGDAALKSFSVKHDQRYRLPMLRQAIAAAGGKLTTFASPWSAPAFMKDSNSMLKGGKLLPAYAQAWASYYTRFIAAYEKAGIPIWGISLQNEPMAVQTWESMQFSAEEERDFLKNHLGPTMAKAGYGDRKIIVWDHNRDMMV
;
A
#
# COMPACT_ATOMS: atom_id res chain seq x y z
N MET A 1 11.45 -20.27 12.37
CA MET A 1 12.00 -18.90 12.51
C MET A 1 12.14 -18.66 14.00
N ARG A 2 13.35 -18.48 14.53
CA ARG A 2 13.53 -18.03 15.91
C ARG A 2 13.43 -16.51 15.91
N VAL A 3 12.43 -15.97 16.57
CA VAL A 3 12.42 -14.57 16.95
C VAL A 3 13.40 -14.47 18.12
N SER A 4 14.58 -13.89 17.91
CA SER A 4 15.47 -13.56 19.01
C SER A 4 14.84 -12.41 19.79
N THR A 5 14.69 -12.58 21.10
CA THR A 5 14.44 -11.45 21.99
C THR A 5 15.63 -10.51 21.88
N LEU A 6 15.37 -9.23 21.58
CA LEU A 6 16.38 -8.19 21.73
C LEU A 6 16.75 -8.15 23.21
N GLU A 7 18.03 -8.39 23.53
CA GLU A 7 18.54 -8.09 24.86
C GLU A 7 18.32 -6.61 25.15
N ALA A 8 17.91 -6.31 26.38
CA ALA A 8 17.74 -4.92 26.80
C ALA A 8 19.08 -4.20 26.61
N LEU A 9 19.09 -3.10 25.87
CA LEU A 9 20.25 -2.24 25.79
C LEU A 9 20.61 -1.76 27.23
N GLU A 10 21.83 -2.00 27.68
CA GLU A 10 22.29 -1.45 28.93
C GLU A 10 22.23 0.08 28.85
N THR A 11 21.42 0.67 29.70
CA THR A 11 21.34 2.12 29.85
C THR A 11 22.18 2.51 31.05
N GLY A 12 23.20 3.36 30.86
CA GLY A 12 23.90 3.94 32.01
C GLY A 12 25.40 4.13 31.94
N HIS A 13 26.04 3.97 30.79
CA HIS A 13 27.44 4.41 30.64
C HIS A 13 27.54 5.92 30.48
N ALA A 14 28.50 6.53 31.20
CA ALA A 14 28.88 7.92 30.98
C ALA A 14 29.42 8.03 29.53
N LEU A 15 28.72 8.79 28.68
CA LEU A 15 29.10 8.99 27.29
C LEU A 15 30.37 9.80 27.21
N THR A 16 31.32 9.39 26.37
CA THR A 16 32.47 10.19 26.00
C THR A 16 32.13 11.04 24.76
N GLU A 17 32.73 12.21 24.63
CA GLU A 17 32.51 13.11 23.49
C GLU A 17 32.85 12.50 22.10
N LYS A 18 33.44 11.30 22.08
CA LYS A 18 33.88 10.58 20.87
C LYS A 18 32.86 9.53 20.40
N GLU A 19 31.78 9.28 21.15
CA GLU A 19 30.80 8.26 20.81
C GLU A 19 29.58 8.88 20.11
N ASN A 20 29.15 8.24 19.01
CA ASN A 20 27.88 8.59 18.38
C ASN A 20 26.74 8.29 19.32
N SER A 21 26.06 9.30 19.81
CA SER A 21 25.03 9.16 20.85
C SER A 21 23.67 9.63 20.35
N ILE A 22 22.64 8.92 20.73
CA ILE A 22 21.24 9.30 20.48
C ILE A 22 20.61 9.68 21.84
N PHE A 23 20.23 10.94 21.99
CA PHE A 23 19.56 11.43 23.17
C PHE A 23 18.05 11.35 22.99
N VAL A 24 17.39 10.59 23.86
CA VAL A 24 15.93 10.45 23.86
C VAL A 24 15.36 11.16 25.09
N ASN A 25 14.54 12.19 24.87
CA ASN A 25 13.77 12.82 25.92
C ASN A 25 12.30 12.36 25.84
N PRO A 26 11.83 11.42 26.66
CA PRO A 26 10.47 10.89 26.60
C PRO A 26 9.39 11.92 26.94
N GLN A 27 9.74 13.04 27.55
CA GLN A 27 8.81 14.11 27.89
C GLN A 27 8.57 15.06 26.70
N HIS A 28 9.46 15.04 25.70
CA HIS A 28 9.34 15.85 24.50
C HIS A 28 8.68 15.00 23.40
N ARG A 29 7.41 15.26 23.13
CA ARG A 29 6.61 14.49 22.17
C ARG A 29 6.37 15.30 20.92
N PHE A 30 6.39 14.64 19.77
CA PHE A 30 6.10 15.17 18.44
C PHE A 30 4.86 14.49 17.87
N GLN A 31 4.96 13.98 16.64
CA GLN A 31 3.86 13.26 15.99
C GLN A 31 3.62 11.89 16.63
N GLU A 32 2.39 11.42 16.52
CA GLU A 32 2.01 10.07 16.91
C GLU A 32 2.41 9.06 15.81
N VAL A 33 3.04 7.95 16.20
CA VAL A 33 3.33 6.84 15.30
C VAL A 33 2.07 5.99 15.17
N LEU A 34 1.49 5.96 13.96
CA LEU A 34 0.27 5.19 13.67
C LEU A 34 0.45 3.68 13.82
N GLY A 35 1.68 3.20 13.62
CA GLY A 35 2.00 1.79 13.73
C GLY A 35 3.18 1.37 12.89
N ILE A 36 3.47 0.07 12.90
CA ILE A 36 4.51 -0.57 12.08
C ILE A 36 3.87 -1.74 11.35
N GLY A 37 4.31 -2.01 10.13
CA GLY A 37 3.75 -3.09 9.34
C GLY A 37 4.57 -3.44 8.10
N GLY A 38 3.98 -4.25 7.25
CA GLY A 38 4.59 -4.70 6.01
C GLY A 38 3.60 -4.78 4.85
N ALA A 39 4.13 -5.01 3.65
CA ALA A 39 3.32 -5.16 2.46
C ALA A 39 2.73 -6.58 2.33
N ILE A 40 1.46 -6.65 1.93
CA ILE A 40 0.80 -7.87 1.48
C ILE A 40 0.54 -7.72 -0.02
N THR A 41 1.45 -8.26 -0.81
CA THR A 41 1.44 -8.20 -2.28
C THR A 41 0.81 -9.45 -2.90
N ASP A 42 0.60 -9.44 -4.22
CA ASP A 42 0.08 -10.59 -4.95
C ASP A 42 1.02 -11.81 -4.81
N SER A 43 2.33 -11.62 -5.05
CA SER A 43 3.33 -12.69 -4.95
C SER A 43 3.51 -13.21 -3.52
N SER A 44 3.48 -12.33 -2.50
CA SER A 44 3.58 -12.76 -1.11
C SER A 44 2.36 -13.60 -0.71
N ALA A 45 1.16 -13.19 -1.14
CA ALA A 45 -0.07 -13.93 -0.86
C ALA A 45 -0.11 -15.29 -1.59
N GLN A 46 0.38 -15.34 -2.83
CA GLN A 46 0.51 -16.60 -3.57
C GLN A 46 1.50 -17.55 -2.90
N THR A 47 2.65 -17.05 -2.46
CA THR A 47 3.65 -17.84 -1.73
C THR A 47 3.11 -18.32 -0.39
N PHE A 48 2.45 -17.45 0.37
CA PHE A 48 1.77 -17.80 1.62
C PHE A 48 0.74 -18.92 1.41
N ALA A 49 -0.07 -18.86 0.37
CA ALA A 49 -1.08 -19.87 0.09
C ALA A 49 -0.50 -21.27 -0.22
N ARG A 50 0.75 -21.33 -0.67
CA ARG A 50 1.47 -22.60 -0.94
C ARG A 50 2.08 -23.22 0.31
N LEU A 51 2.20 -22.49 1.40
CA LEU A 51 2.73 -23.00 2.65
C LEU A 51 1.76 -24.05 3.27
N PRO A 52 2.27 -25.05 3.99
CA PRO A 52 1.43 -25.91 4.83
C PRO A 52 0.61 -25.08 5.82
N LYS A 53 -0.60 -25.52 6.15
CA LYS A 53 -1.51 -24.79 7.06
C LYS A 53 -0.88 -24.44 8.42
N ARG A 54 0.00 -25.30 8.92
CA ARG A 54 0.76 -25.02 10.15
C ARG A 54 1.66 -23.80 9.97
N ALA A 55 2.46 -23.76 8.90
CA ALA A 55 3.38 -22.66 8.60
C ALA A 55 2.61 -21.35 8.32
N GLN A 56 1.44 -21.41 7.65
CA GLN A 56 0.57 -20.25 7.48
C GLN A 56 0.16 -19.65 8.84
N ARG A 57 -0.28 -20.49 9.79
CA ARG A 57 -0.66 -20.02 11.14
C ARG A 57 0.53 -19.47 11.91
N GLU A 58 1.67 -20.14 11.86
CA GLU A 58 2.90 -19.68 12.51
C GLU A 58 3.34 -18.31 11.99
N LEU A 59 3.29 -18.10 10.67
CA LEU A 59 3.61 -16.83 10.04
C LEU A 59 2.63 -15.72 10.47
N LEU A 60 1.34 -15.99 10.41
CA LEU A 60 0.32 -15.01 10.82
C LEU A 60 0.47 -14.63 12.30
N THR A 61 0.71 -15.61 13.18
CA THR A 61 0.96 -15.35 14.58
C THR A 61 2.24 -14.53 14.77
N ALA A 62 3.33 -14.89 14.09
CA ALA A 62 4.62 -14.21 14.27
C ALA A 62 4.55 -12.73 13.83
N TYR A 63 3.79 -12.40 12.80
CA TYR A 63 3.73 -11.02 12.29
C TYR A 63 2.59 -10.19 12.89
N TYR A 64 1.40 -10.78 13.11
CA TYR A 64 0.19 -9.99 13.36
C TYR A 64 -0.39 -10.18 14.76
N ASP A 65 -0.13 -11.29 15.45
CA ASP A 65 -0.64 -11.49 16.82
C ASP A 65 0.03 -10.49 17.78
N PRO A 66 -0.76 -9.63 18.46
CA PRO A 66 -0.18 -8.57 19.31
C PRO A 66 0.42 -9.08 20.63
N GLN A 67 0.18 -10.35 20.98
CA GLN A 67 0.70 -10.94 22.24
C GLN A 67 1.79 -11.97 22.00
N LYS A 68 1.73 -12.69 20.89
CA LYS A 68 2.62 -13.83 20.58
C LYS A 68 3.62 -13.54 19.46
N GLY A 69 3.44 -12.44 18.76
CA GLY A 69 4.25 -12.02 17.63
C GLY A 69 4.76 -10.61 17.77
N ILE A 70 5.24 -10.03 16.65
CA ILE A 70 5.68 -8.63 16.60
C ILE A 70 4.53 -7.63 16.54
N GLY A 71 3.29 -8.09 16.32
CA GLY A 71 2.09 -7.29 16.42
C GLY A 71 1.99 -6.16 15.39
N TYR A 72 2.17 -6.47 14.10
CA TYR A 72 1.96 -5.47 13.05
C TYR A 72 0.55 -4.88 13.10
N THR A 73 0.48 -3.55 13.07
CA THR A 73 -0.76 -2.77 13.10
C THR A 73 -1.07 -2.10 11.77
N LEU A 74 -0.10 -2.07 10.86
CA LEU A 74 -0.24 -1.52 9.51
C LEU A 74 -0.03 -2.59 8.45
N ALA A 75 -0.74 -2.46 7.33
CA ALA A 75 -0.48 -3.23 6.12
C ALA A 75 -0.58 -2.33 4.89
N ARG A 76 0.30 -2.55 3.92
CA ARG A 76 0.20 -1.96 2.59
C ARG A 76 -0.17 -3.03 1.58
N THR A 77 -1.08 -2.73 0.67
CA THR A 77 -1.37 -3.59 -0.48
C THR A 77 -1.34 -2.80 -1.77
N THR A 78 -1.46 -3.48 -2.90
CA THR A 78 -1.39 -2.83 -4.21
C THR A 78 -2.79 -2.65 -4.81
N ILE A 79 -2.99 -1.58 -5.57
CA ILE A 79 -4.12 -1.46 -6.48
C ILE A 79 -3.70 -2.12 -7.79
N HIS A 80 -4.25 -3.29 -8.11
CA HIS A 80 -3.86 -4.26 -9.14
C HIS A 80 -2.38 -4.69 -9.08
N SER A 81 -1.71 -4.90 -10.24
CA SER A 81 -0.34 -5.43 -10.28
C SER A 81 0.73 -4.41 -9.91
N SER A 82 1.86 -4.94 -9.50
CA SER A 82 3.10 -4.24 -9.17
C SER A 82 4.28 -5.15 -9.52
N ASP A 83 5.50 -4.72 -9.27
CA ASP A 83 6.72 -5.52 -9.35
C ASP A 83 6.69 -6.80 -8.49
N PHE A 84 5.84 -6.84 -7.45
CA PHE A 84 5.59 -8.03 -6.63
C PHE A 84 4.26 -8.71 -6.99
N SER A 85 4.00 -8.88 -8.29
CA SER A 85 2.84 -9.61 -8.80
C SER A 85 3.26 -10.79 -9.67
N SER A 86 2.38 -11.77 -9.79
CA SER A 86 2.60 -12.95 -10.63
C SER A 86 2.61 -12.65 -12.12
N ALA A 87 1.97 -11.55 -12.51
CA ALA A 87 1.94 -10.97 -13.86
C ALA A 87 1.39 -9.55 -13.80
N SER A 88 1.57 -8.78 -14.87
CA SER A 88 0.86 -7.49 -15.02
C SER A 88 -0.62 -7.73 -15.27
N TYR A 89 -1.49 -7.07 -14.51
CA TYR A 89 -2.94 -7.13 -14.65
C TYR A 89 -3.61 -5.86 -14.15
N THR A 90 -4.82 -5.62 -14.62
CA THR A 90 -5.69 -4.55 -14.15
C THR A 90 -7.06 -5.12 -13.72
N TYR A 91 -7.89 -4.30 -13.08
CA TYR A 91 -9.25 -4.71 -12.70
C TYR A 91 -10.29 -4.45 -13.78
N ILE A 92 -9.90 -3.90 -14.93
CA ILE A 92 -10.78 -3.62 -16.06
C ILE A 92 -10.23 -4.23 -17.34
N LYS A 93 -11.11 -4.40 -18.32
CA LYS A 93 -10.68 -4.77 -19.68
C LYS A 93 -10.01 -3.59 -20.36
N GLU A 94 -9.16 -3.89 -21.34
CA GLU A 94 -8.51 -2.89 -22.17
C GLU A 94 -9.58 -1.99 -22.83
N GLY A 95 -9.33 -0.65 -22.78
CA GLY A 95 -10.23 0.34 -23.36
C GLY A 95 -11.50 0.67 -22.54
N ASP A 96 -11.76 0.00 -21.42
CA ASP A 96 -12.97 0.24 -20.61
C ASP A 96 -12.81 1.44 -19.66
N ALA A 97 -12.79 2.64 -20.22
CA ALA A 97 -12.74 3.88 -19.42
C ALA A 97 -14.01 4.11 -18.58
N ALA A 98 -15.11 3.45 -18.88
CA ALA A 98 -16.35 3.54 -18.12
C ALA A 98 -16.36 2.59 -16.87
N LEU A 99 -15.31 1.79 -16.70
CA LEU A 99 -15.11 0.84 -15.59
C LEU A 99 -16.26 -0.18 -15.46
N LYS A 100 -16.93 -0.51 -16.54
CA LYS A 100 -18.07 -1.48 -16.54
C LYS A 100 -17.64 -2.89 -16.23
N SER A 101 -16.42 -3.26 -16.65
CA SER A 101 -15.83 -4.58 -16.43
C SER A 101 -15.05 -4.71 -15.12
N PHE A 102 -15.09 -3.68 -14.25
CA PHE A 102 -14.28 -3.63 -13.04
C PHE A 102 -14.50 -4.87 -12.14
N SER A 103 -13.41 -5.58 -11.84
CA SER A 103 -13.47 -6.80 -11.05
C SER A 103 -12.13 -7.08 -10.36
N VAL A 104 -12.18 -7.30 -9.05
CA VAL A 104 -11.02 -7.74 -8.24
C VAL A 104 -10.91 -9.28 -8.18
N LYS A 105 -11.44 -9.99 -9.18
CA LYS A 105 -11.47 -11.46 -9.23
C LYS A 105 -10.07 -12.08 -9.10
N HIS A 106 -9.05 -11.44 -9.66
CA HIS A 106 -7.66 -11.89 -9.53
C HIS A 106 -7.26 -12.00 -8.05
N ASP A 107 -7.55 -10.97 -7.27
CA ASP A 107 -7.16 -10.87 -5.87
C ASP A 107 -7.92 -11.84 -4.95
N GLN A 108 -9.10 -12.26 -5.36
CA GLN A 108 -9.92 -13.24 -4.60
C GLN A 108 -9.21 -14.59 -4.42
N ARG A 109 -8.25 -14.90 -5.29
CA ARG A 109 -7.56 -16.18 -5.25
C ARG A 109 -6.61 -16.30 -4.06
N TYR A 110 -5.82 -15.26 -3.78
CA TYR A 110 -4.77 -15.30 -2.77
C TYR A 110 -4.74 -14.06 -1.87
N ARG A 111 -4.74 -12.86 -2.43
CA ARG A 111 -4.48 -11.61 -1.71
C ARG A 111 -5.59 -11.27 -0.70
N LEU A 112 -6.83 -11.27 -1.13
CA LEU A 112 -7.96 -11.03 -0.22
C LEU A 112 -8.06 -12.09 0.90
N PRO A 113 -7.90 -13.41 0.64
CA PRO A 113 -7.81 -14.41 1.70
C PRO A 113 -6.69 -14.18 2.70
N MET A 114 -5.49 -13.78 2.26
CA MET A 114 -4.36 -13.49 3.15
C MET A 114 -4.62 -12.24 3.99
N LEU A 115 -5.12 -11.16 3.38
CA LEU A 115 -5.49 -9.93 4.09
C LEU A 115 -6.51 -10.19 5.20
N ARG A 116 -7.59 -10.95 4.92
CA ARG A 116 -8.59 -11.32 5.94
C ARG A 116 -7.96 -12.10 7.11
N GLN A 117 -7.07 -13.05 6.81
CA GLN A 117 -6.38 -13.82 7.84
C GLN A 117 -5.44 -12.94 8.67
N ALA A 118 -4.73 -12.00 8.04
CA ALA A 118 -3.86 -11.04 8.72
C ALA A 118 -4.67 -10.12 9.65
N ILE A 119 -5.80 -9.57 9.16
CA ILE A 119 -6.72 -8.75 9.95
C ILE A 119 -7.24 -9.55 11.16
N ALA A 120 -7.66 -10.79 10.95
CA ALA A 120 -8.13 -11.64 12.04
C ALA A 120 -7.04 -11.94 13.07
N ALA A 121 -5.81 -12.24 12.63
CA ALA A 121 -4.67 -12.49 13.51
C ALA A 121 -4.26 -11.24 14.32
N ALA A 122 -4.45 -10.03 13.75
CA ALA A 122 -4.26 -8.75 14.42
C ALA A 122 -5.45 -8.36 15.36
N GLY A 123 -6.37 -9.26 15.62
CA GLY A 123 -7.56 -8.97 16.44
C GLY A 123 -8.51 -7.95 15.81
N GLY A 124 -8.55 -7.86 14.49
CA GLY A 124 -9.38 -6.91 13.74
C GLY A 124 -8.82 -5.49 13.63
N LYS A 125 -7.61 -5.24 14.13
CA LYS A 125 -7.02 -3.89 14.26
C LYS A 125 -5.88 -3.63 13.27
N LEU A 126 -5.93 -4.18 12.08
CA LEU A 126 -4.93 -3.94 11.04
C LEU A 126 -5.35 -2.79 10.15
N THR A 127 -4.65 -1.68 10.23
CA THR A 127 -4.86 -0.51 9.36
C THR A 127 -4.27 -0.79 7.98
N THR A 128 -5.11 -0.83 6.95
CA THR A 128 -4.69 -1.16 5.58
C THR A 128 -4.76 0.05 4.67
N PHE A 129 -3.67 0.35 3.96
CA PHE A 129 -3.66 1.30 2.85
C PHE A 129 -3.20 0.65 1.56
N ALA A 130 -3.49 1.29 0.43
CA ALA A 130 -3.20 0.73 -0.88
C ALA A 130 -2.55 1.76 -1.81
N SER A 131 -1.66 1.29 -2.68
CA SER A 131 -0.93 2.11 -3.64
C SER A 131 -1.01 1.50 -5.04
N PRO A 132 -1.24 2.29 -6.10
CA PRO A 132 -1.07 1.86 -7.48
C PRO A 132 0.37 2.08 -7.96
N TRP A 133 0.85 1.19 -8.82
CA TRP A 133 2.12 1.35 -9.52
C TRP A 133 1.96 2.00 -10.89
N SER A 134 0.85 1.78 -11.54
CA SER A 134 0.52 2.35 -12.86
C SER A 134 -0.98 2.40 -13.08
N ALA A 135 -1.45 3.33 -13.89
CA ALA A 135 -2.77 3.21 -14.50
C ALA A 135 -2.75 2.11 -15.59
N PRO A 136 -3.94 1.61 -16.02
CA PRO A 136 -4.06 0.72 -17.18
C PRO A 136 -3.37 1.30 -18.42
N ALA A 137 -2.79 0.45 -19.27
CA ALA A 137 -1.94 0.85 -20.38
C ALA A 137 -2.59 1.90 -21.30
N PHE A 138 -3.84 1.70 -21.69
CA PHE A 138 -4.57 2.62 -22.59
C PHE A 138 -4.85 4.00 -21.97
N MET A 139 -4.72 4.15 -20.66
CA MET A 139 -4.87 5.44 -19.97
C MET A 139 -3.57 6.26 -19.95
N LYS A 140 -2.48 5.72 -20.48
CA LYS A 140 -1.15 6.35 -20.46
C LYS A 140 -0.68 6.73 -21.84
N ASP A 141 0.15 7.76 -21.91
CA ASP A 141 0.79 8.24 -23.15
C ASP A 141 1.70 7.19 -23.80
N SER A 142 2.33 6.35 -22.97
CA SER A 142 3.19 5.25 -23.40
C SER A 142 2.43 4.00 -23.88
N ASN A 143 1.12 3.95 -23.68
CA ASN A 143 0.28 2.76 -23.90
C ASN A 143 0.87 1.47 -23.27
N SER A 144 1.51 1.62 -22.12
CA SER A 144 2.15 0.54 -21.37
C SER A 144 2.04 0.79 -19.87
N MET A 145 1.82 -0.26 -19.09
CA MET A 145 1.91 -0.17 -17.63
C MET A 145 3.35 -0.06 -17.14
N LEU A 146 4.31 -0.48 -17.94
CA LEU A 146 5.73 -0.56 -17.62
C LEU A 146 6.48 0.69 -18.10
N LYS A 147 7.67 0.90 -17.54
CA LYS A 147 8.64 1.90 -18.01
C LYS A 147 8.14 3.35 -17.95
N GLY A 148 7.50 3.73 -16.85
CA GLY A 148 7.05 5.11 -16.63
C GLY A 148 5.86 5.49 -17.52
N GLY A 149 5.95 6.64 -18.18
CA GLY A 149 4.86 7.27 -18.91
C GLY A 149 3.92 8.05 -17.99
N LYS A 150 3.03 8.86 -18.57
CA LYS A 150 2.13 9.75 -17.84
C LYS A 150 0.67 9.40 -18.07
N LEU A 151 -0.15 9.69 -17.09
CA LEU A 151 -1.60 9.61 -17.23
C LEU A 151 -2.09 10.62 -18.28
N LEU A 152 -2.83 10.16 -19.27
CA LEU A 152 -3.48 11.04 -20.25
C LEU A 152 -4.60 11.84 -19.57
N PRO A 153 -4.69 13.17 -19.77
CA PRO A 153 -5.72 14.01 -19.15
C PRO A 153 -7.15 13.53 -19.41
N ALA A 154 -7.40 12.97 -20.58
CA ALA A 154 -8.71 12.41 -20.98
C ALA A 154 -9.18 11.28 -20.02
N TYR A 155 -8.28 10.59 -19.34
CA TYR A 155 -8.59 9.49 -18.44
C TYR A 155 -8.46 9.85 -16.95
N ALA A 156 -8.11 11.09 -16.61
CA ALA A 156 -7.93 11.49 -15.21
C ALA A 156 -9.18 11.20 -14.36
N GLN A 157 -10.37 11.49 -14.87
CA GLN A 157 -11.62 11.19 -14.16
C GLN A 157 -11.90 9.69 -14.05
N ALA A 158 -11.61 8.91 -15.08
CA ALA A 158 -11.76 7.45 -15.05
C ALA A 158 -10.80 6.83 -14.04
N TRP A 159 -9.54 7.32 -14.02
CA TRP A 159 -8.55 6.87 -13.05
C TRP A 159 -8.94 7.22 -11.61
N ALA A 160 -9.43 8.43 -11.35
CA ALA A 160 -9.96 8.79 -10.03
C ALA A 160 -11.12 7.88 -9.59
N SER A 161 -12.03 7.54 -10.52
CA SER A 161 -13.14 6.62 -10.25
C SER A 161 -12.66 5.18 -10.01
N TYR A 162 -11.52 4.78 -10.55
CA TYR A 162 -10.92 3.47 -10.34
C TYR A 162 -10.56 3.24 -8.87
N TYR A 163 -10.04 4.25 -8.17
CA TYR A 163 -9.75 4.16 -6.73
C TYR A 163 -11.02 3.90 -5.91
N THR A 164 -12.09 4.61 -6.19
CA THR A 164 -13.35 4.41 -5.44
C THR A 164 -13.97 3.04 -5.70
N ARG A 165 -13.84 2.52 -6.94
CA ARG A 165 -14.25 1.13 -7.26
C ARG A 165 -13.40 0.11 -6.52
N PHE A 166 -12.09 0.35 -6.41
CA PHE A 166 -11.20 -0.50 -5.65
C PHE A 166 -11.59 -0.54 -4.17
N ILE A 167 -11.76 0.63 -3.53
CA ILE A 167 -12.15 0.72 -2.12
C ILE A 167 -13.46 -0.03 -1.88
N ALA A 168 -14.50 0.25 -2.68
CA ALA A 168 -15.79 -0.42 -2.57
C ALA A 168 -15.69 -1.94 -2.70
N ALA A 169 -14.87 -2.44 -3.63
CA ALA A 169 -14.68 -3.87 -3.84
C ALA A 169 -13.95 -4.55 -2.68
N TYR A 170 -12.95 -3.89 -2.11
CA TYR A 170 -12.20 -4.40 -0.96
C TYR A 170 -13.03 -4.38 0.32
N GLU A 171 -13.74 -3.30 0.59
CA GLU A 171 -14.66 -3.21 1.74
C GLU A 171 -15.77 -4.26 1.64
N LYS A 172 -16.36 -4.45 0.45
CA LYS A 172 -17.31 -5.55 0.21
C LYS A 172 -16.70 -6.93 0.47
N ALA A 173 -15.39 -7.08 0.26
CA ALA A 173 -14.65 -8.31 0.57
C ALA A 173 -14.23 -8.43 2.04
N GLY A 174 -14.61 -7.47 2.91
CA GLY A 174 -14.28 -7.44 4.33
C GLY A 174 -12.89 -6.89 4.64
N ILE A 175 -12.31 -6.12 3.73
CA ILE A 175 -11.01 -5.45 3.92
C ILE A 175 -11.25 -3.94 3.97
N PRO A 176 -11.32 -3.32 5.15
CA PRO A 176 -11.46 -1.88 5.26
C PRO A 176 -10.19 -1.19 4.77
N ILE A 177 -10.36 -0.18 3.91
CA ILE A 177 -9.27 0.64 3.39
C ILE A 177 -9.23 1.96 4.16
N TRP A 178 -8.21 2.14 4.97
CA TRP A 178 -7.98 3.37 5.74
C TRP A 178 -7.52 4.53 4.86
N GLY A 179 -6.71 4.24 3.85
CA GLY A 179 -6.14 5.24 2.96
C GLY A 179 -5.59 4.65 1.66
N ILE A 180 -5.24 5.55 0.77
CA ILE A 180 -4.59 5.24 -0.49
C ILE A 180 -3.39 6.15 -0.69
N SER A 181 -2.33 5.69 -1.37
CA SER A 181 -1.39 6.64 -1.96
C SER A 181 -1.84 6.98 -3.38
N LEU A 182 -1.53 8.22 -3.80
CA LEU A 182 -1.90 8.69 -5.11
C LEU A 182 -1.14 7.91 -6.19
N GLN A 183 0.15 7.71 -6.00
CA GLN A 183 1.02 6.97 -6.92
C GLN A 183 2.21 6.40 -6.13
N ASN A 184 2.53 5.12 -6.35
CA ASN A 184 3.79 4.56 -5.89
C ASN A 184 4.94 5.16 -6.68
N GLU A 185 5.95 5.72 -5.98
CA GLU A 185 7.19 6.25 -6.57
C GLU A 185 6.94 7.15 -7.81
N PRO A 186 6.28 8.32 -7.65
CA PRO A 186 5.80 9.11 -8.77
C PRO A 186 6.87 9.63 -9.73
N MET A 187 8.15 9.60 -9.36
CA MET A 187 9.25 9.97 -10.26
C MET A 187 10.02 8.77 -10.83
N ALA A 188 9.68 7.54 -10.42
CA ALA A 188 10.40 6.35 -10.86
C ALA A 188 9.98 5.90 -12.26
N VAL A 189 10.98 5.55 -13.07
CA VAL A 189 10.83 4.88 -14.37
C VAL A 189 11.47 3.51 -14.25
N GLN A 190 10.65 2.49 -14.11
CA GLN A 190 11.07 1.12 -13.82
C GLN A 190 10.77 0.17 -14.97
N THR A 191 11.47 -0.95 -15.05
CA THR A 191 11.19 -2.01 -16.05
C THR A 191 9.89 -2.76 -15.76
N TRP A 192 9.32 -2.60 -14.58
CA TRP A 192 8.01 -3.08 -14.16
C TRP A 192 6.96 -1.94 -14.18
N GLU A 193 5.79 -2.18 -13.57
CA GLU A 193 4.74 -1.18 -13.48
C GLU A 193 5.26 0.10 -12.85
N SER A 194 5.10 1.21 -13.55
CA SER A 194 5.46 2.55 -13.07
C SER A 194 4.71 3.62 -13.87
N MET A 195 4.43 4.74 -13.24
CA MET A 195 3.79 5.89 -13.88
C MET A 195 4.29 7.16 -13.19
N GLN A 196 4.58 8.19 -13.99
CA GLN A 196 5.18 9.40 -13.50
C GLN A 196 4.15 10.49 -13.21
N PHE A 197 4.37 11.18 -12.08
CA PHE A 197 3.74 12.45 -11.75
C PHE A 197 4.82 13.42 -11.24
N SER A 198 4.76 14.69 -11.65
CA SER A 198 5.41 15.76 -10.90
C SER A 198 4.58 16.12 -9.68
N ALA A 199 5.14 16.90 -8.75
CA ALA A 199 4.40 17.38 -7.57
C ALA A 199 3.16 18.20 -7.97
N GLU A 200 3.28 19.01 -9.04
CA GLU A 200 2.16 19.79 -9.58
C GLU A 200 1.10 18.90 -10.21
N GLU A 201 1.50 17.87 -10.94
CA GLU A 201 0.58 16.90 -11.55
C GLU A 201 -0.15 16.09 -10.47
N GLU A 202 0.53 15.65 -9.39
CA GLU A 202 -0.14 15.02 -8.24
C GLU A 202 -1.15 15.98 -7.58
N ARG A 203 -0.71 17.21 -7.30
CA ARG A 203 -1.58 18.25 -6.73
C ARG A 203 -2.82 18.46 -7.58
N ASP A 204 -2.65 18.62 -8.88
CA ASP A 204 -3.75 18.94 -9.79
C ASP A 204 -4.70 17.74 -9.98
N PHE A 205 -4.16 16.53 -10.07
CA PHE A 205 -4.97 15.30 -10.08
C PHE A 205 -5.76 15.13 -8.78
N LEU A 206 -5.12 15.34 -7.63
CA LEU A 206 -5.78 15.28 -6.33
C LEU A 206 -6.89 16.33 -6.23
N LYS A 207 -6.57 17.58 -6.53
CA LYS A 207 -7.49 18.71 -6.38
C LYS A 207 -8.70 18.63 -7.31
N ASN A 208 -8.47 18.28 -8.58
CA ASN A 208 -9.48 18.42 -9.63
C ASN A 208 -10.26 17.11 -9.90
N HIS A 209 -9.69 15.95 -9.54
CA HIS A 209 -10.27 14.65 -9.88
C HIS A 209 -10.41 13.73 -8.66
N LEU A 210 -9.32 13.32 -8.01
CA LEU A 210 -9.36 12.27 -6.99
C LEU A 210 -10.12 12.72 -5.74
N GLY A 211 -9.80 13.88 -5.17
CA GLY A 211 -10.44 14.39 -3.97
C GLY A 211 -11.96 14.56 -4.12
N PRO A 212 -12.45 15.28 -5.14
CA PRO A 212 -13.88 15.41 -5.40
C PRO A 212 -14.57 14.05 -5.65
N THR A 213 -13.90 13.12 -6.36
CA THR A 213 -14.45 11.79 -6.63
C THR A 213 -14.56 10.95 -5.36
N MET A 214 -13.54 10.99 -4.49
CA MET A 214 -13.56 10.33 -3.18
C MET A 214 -14.68 10.87 -2.30
N ALA A 215 -14.81 12.20 -2.20
CA ALA A 215 -15.86 12.84 -1.41
C ALA A 215 -17.26 12.46 -1.92
N LYS A 216 -17.50 12.52 -3.24
CA LYS A 216 -18.77 12.13 -3.87
C LYS A 216 -19.12 10.66 -3.65
N ALA A 217 -18.13 9.79 -3.58
CA ALA A 217 -18.32 8.36 -3.34
C ALA A 217 -18.50 8.01 -1.84
N GLY A 218 -18.47 8.99 -0.93
CA GLY A 218 -18.57 8.76 0.52
C GLY A 218 -17.24 8.38 1.19
N TYR A 219 -16.10 8.60 0.54
CA TYR A 219 -14.76 8.27 1.02
C TYR A 219 -13.93 9.52 1.36
N GLY A 220 -14.57 10.67 1.60
CA GLY A 220 -13.87 11.91 1.91
C GLY A 220 -13.08 11.91 3.22
N ASP A 221 -13.33 10.96 4.11
CA ASP A 221 -12.63 10.75 5.38
C ASP A 221 -11.37 9.86 5.23
N ARG A 222 -11.23 9.15 4.10
CA ARG A 222 -10.08 8.29 3.85
C ARG A 222 -8.82 9.13 3.66
N LYS A 223 -7.71 8.62 4.17
CA LYS A 223 -6.43 9.30 4.03
C LYS A 223 -5.91 9.17 2.60
N ILE A 224 -5.36 10.27 2.08
CA ILE A 224 -4.65 10.29 0.80
C ILE A 224 -3.20 10.62 1.10
N ILE A 225 -2.32 9.72 0.71
CA ILE A 225 -0.87 9.83 0.86
C ILE A 225 -0.35 10.35 -0.47
N VAL A 226 0.38 11.46 -0.42
CA VAL A 226 1.05 12.05 -1.58
C VAL A 226 2.55 11.84 -1.44
N TRP A 227 3.26 11.91 -2.57
CA TRP A 227 4.70 11.72 -2.60
C TRP A 227 5.15 10.41 -1.93
N ASP A 228 4.55 9.30 -2.30
CA ASP A 228 4.90 7.94 -1.85
C ASP A 228 6.23 7.50 -2.53
N HIS A 229 7.32 8.18 -2.19
CA HIS A 229 8.62 8.07 -2.84
C HIS A 229 9.76 8.08 -1.80
N ASN A 230 10.99 7.85 -2.29
CA ASN A 230 12.20 7.91 -1.50
C ASN A 230 12.42 9.31 -0.91
N ARG A 231 12.99 9.36 0.28
CA ARG A 231 13.20 10.61 1.01
C ARG A 231 14.21 11.55 0.32
N ASP A 232 15.22 11.01 -0.36
CA ASP A 232 16.23 11.77 -1.12
C ASP A 232 15.64 12.54 -2.31
N MET A 233 14.41 12.18 -2.73
CA MET A 233 13.69 12.90 -3.78
C MET A 233 12.78 14.02 -3.24
N MET A 234 12.76 14.25 -1.92
CA MET A 234 12.06 15.35 -1.27
C MET A 234 12.99 16.56 -1.22
N VAL A 235 12.89 17.47 -2.20
CA VAL A 235 13.68 18.71 -2.29
C VAL A 235 12.77 19.91 -2.03
#